data_23a00bfed8dd2d98754da1df8e2ecbfe
#
_entry.id   23a00bfed8dd2d98754da1df8e2ecbfe
#
_cell.length_a   1.000
_cell.length_b   1.000
_cell.length_c   1.000
_cell.angle_alpha   90.00
_cell.angle_beta   90.00
_cell.angle_gamma   90.00
#
_symmetry.space_group_name_H-M   'P 1'
#
loop_
_entity.id
_entity.type
_entity.pdbx_description
1 polymer ?
#
loop_
_entity_poly.entity_id
_entity_poly.type
_entity_poly.pdbx_seq_one_letter_code
_entity_poly.pdbx_strand_id
1 'polypeptide(L)'
;MHADISLLRHQGPMLNVVASILLNALKSGNEEIKEHLLRSEYSNVIPNSTIVERYHQWLGCEEKYQGAIAPHLFPLWTYPQLFEMGKSLNLPLHKVLNQGVKMIINSPINRNSGLNSKAEIYQIQNMEKKYRVSQRLTTGT
;
A
#
# COMPACT_ATOMS: atom_id res chain seq x y z
N MET A 1 -6.81 -9.79 -23.91
CA MET A 1 -5.79 -9.22 -23.00
C MET A 1 -5.31 -10.35 -22.11
N HIS A 2 -4.13 -10.90 -22.34
CA HIS A 2 -3.58 -11.95 -21.46
C HIS A 2 -2.88 -11.26 -20.29
N ALA A 3 -3.30 -11.61 -19.07
CA ALA A 3 -2.59 -11.17 -17.88
C ALA A 3 -1.19 -11.80 -17.87
N ASP A 4 -0.15 -10.97 -17.82
CA ASP A 4 1.21 -11.46 -17.74
C ASP A 4 1.51 -11.96 -16.32
N ILE A 5 1.28 -13.25 -16.10
CA ILE A 5 1.48 -13.90 -14.80
C ILE A 5 2.93 -13.78 -14.32
N SER A 6 3.89 -13.51 -15.22
CA SER A 6 5.29 -13.33 -14.83
C SER A 6 5.49 -12.10 -13.91
N LEU A 7 4.60 -11.11 -14.01
CA LEU A 7 4.63 -9.93 -13.13
C LEU A 7 4.35 -10.26 -11.66
N LEU A 8 3.63 -11.33 -11.37
CA LEU A 8 3.37 -11.76 -9.99
C LEU A 8 4.67 -12.09 -9.24
N ARG A 9 5.70 -12.61 -9.94
CA ARG A 9 6.99 -12.93 -9.33
C ARG A 9 7.70 -11.71 -8.76
N HIS A 10 7.43 -10.53 -9.32
CA HIS A 10 8.04 -9.27 -8.88
C HIS A 10 7.24 -8.57 -7.77
N GLN A 11 6.08 -9.12 -7.41
CA GLN A 11 5.19 -8.58 -6.38
C GLN A 11 5.28 -9.33 -5.04
N GLY A 12 6.43 -9.89 -4.73
CA GLY A 12 6.64 -10.70 -3.51
C GLY A 12 6.04 -10.08 -2.24
N PRO A 13 6.29 -8.80 -1.91
CA PRO A 13 5.71 -8.16 -0.73
C PRO A 13 4.17 -8.15 -0.75
N MET A 14 3.57 -7.89 -1.92
CA MET A 14 2.11 -7.90 -2.06
C MET A 14 1.51 -9.29 -1.96
N LEU A 15 2.16 -10.31 -2.49
CA LEU A 15 1.72 -11.70 -2.37
C LEU A 15 1.72 -12.15 -0.91
N ASN A 16 2.75 -11.78 -0.14
CA ASN A 16 2.81 -12.05 1.29
C ASN A 16 1.67 -11.36 2.05
N VAL A 17 1.34 -10.13 1.67
CA VAL A 17 0.20 -9.39 2.22
C VAL A 17 -1.10 -10.13 1.93
N VAL A 18 -1.36 -10.50 0.67
CA VAL A 18 -2.59 -11.21 0.28
C VAL A 18 -2.69 -12.55 1.01
N ALA A 19 -1.61 -13.34 1.04
CA ALA A 19 -1.57 -14.61 1.77
C ALA A 19 -1.89 -14.41 3.25
N SER A 20 -1.33 -13.38 3.89
CA SER A 20 -1.60 -13.11 5.31
C SER A 20 -3.02 -12.61 5.57
N ILE A 21 -3.66 -11.89 4.63
CA ILE A 21 -5.08 -11.54 4.72
C ILE A 21 -5.95 -12.80 4.70
N LEU A 22 -5.67 -13.72 3.78
CA LEU A 22 -6.41 -14.98 3.68
C LEU A 22 -6.24 -15.84 4.94
N LEU A 23 -5.02 -15.96 5.45
CA LEU A 23 -4.76 -16.68 6.70
C LEU A 23 -5.45 -16.04 7.92
N ASN A 24 -5.48 -14.72 7.99
CA ASN A 24 -6.20 -14.02 9.05
C ASN A 24 -7.72 -14.18 8.93
N ALA A 25 -8.25 -14.23 7.70
CA ALA A 25 -9.67 -14.51 7.47
C ALA A 25 -10.09 -15.88 8.02
N LEU A 26 -9.20 -16.88 7.91
CA LEU A 26 -9.43 -18.23 8.45
C LEU A 26 -9.30 -18.30 9.97
N LYS A 27 -8.51 -17.42 10.58
CA LYS A 27 -8.27 -17.37 12.01
C LYS A 27 -9.23 -16.43 12.75
N SER A 28 -10.13 -15.72 12.07
CA SER A 28 -10.92 -14.65 12.66
C SER A 28 -11.82 -15.14 13.79
N GLY A 29 -11.27 -15.13 14.99
CA GLY A 29 -12.01 -14.96 16.22
C GLY A 29 -12.45 -13.51 16.39
N ASN A 30 -13.39 -13.24 17.28
CA ASN A 30 -13.81 -11.88 17.64
C ASN A 30 -12.73 -11.18 18.47
N GLU A 31 -11.57 -10.90 17.88
CA GLU A 31 -10.55 -10.11 18.54
C GLU A 31 -10.98 -8.64 18.57
N GLU A 32 -10.85 -8.01 19.72
CA GLU A 32 -11.17 -6.60 19.90
C GLU A 32 -10.18 -5.73 19.10
N ILE A 33 -10.71 -4.75 18.37
CA ILE A 33 -9.89 -3.80 17.60
C ILE A 33 -9.20 -2.85 18.58
N LYS A 34 -7.88 -2.76 18.46
CA LYS A 34 -7.09 -1.86 19.28
C LYS A 34 -7.21 -0.43 18.76
N GLU A 35 -7.87 0.44 19.51
CA GLU A 35 -8.09 1.84 19.14
C GLU A 35 -6.92 2.73 19.56
N HIS A 36 -5.72 2.51 18.98
CA HIS A 36 -4.58 3.38 19.21
C HIS A 36 -3.96 3.87 17.90
N LEU A 37 -3.39 5.05 17.95
CA LEU A 37 -2.71 5.64 16.81
C LEU A 37 -1.38 4.93 16.57
N LEU A 38 -1.08 4.63 15.31
CA LEU A 38 0.15 3.94 14.91
C LEU A 38 0.93 4.79 13.91
N ARG A 39 2.26 4.65 14.01
CA ARG A 39 3.20 5.15 13.00
C ARG A 39 4.14 4.04 12.58
N SER A 40 4.51 4.04 11.32
CA SER A 40 5.48 3.14 10.74
C SER A 40 6.32 3.91 9.72
N GLU A 41 7.60 3.65 9.71
CA GLU A 41 8.55 4.30 8.80
C GLU A 41 9.39 3.23 8.09
N TYR A 42 9.44 3.29 6.77
CA TYR A 42 10.28 2.47 5.94
C TYR A 42 11.30 3.36 5.25
N SER A 43 12.55 2.98 5.29
CA SER A 43 13.64 3.72 4.64
C SER A 43 14.20 2.93 3.48
N ASN A 44 14.67 3.65 2.47
CA ASN A 44 15.34 3.09 1.30
C ASN A 44 14.51 2.02 0.57
N VAL A 45 13.21 2.22 0.46
CA VAL A 45 12.33 1.37 -0.33
C VAL A 45 12.61 1.62 -1.80
N ILE A 46 13.05 0.62 -2.52
CA ILE A 46 13.31 0.73 -3.97
C ILE A 46 12.17 0.03 -4.70
N PRO A 47 11.32 0.78 -5.42
CA PRO A 47 10.28 0.19 -6.25
C PRO A 47 10.87 -0.71 -7.33
N ASN A 48 10.23 -1.83 -7.60
CA ASN A 48 10.70 -2.77 -8.61
C ASN A 48 10.64 -2.13 -10.01
N SER A 49 11.80 -1.89 -10.61
CA SER A 49 11.91 -1.21 -11.91
C SER A 49 11.16 -1.93 -13.03
N THR A 50 11.18 -3.26 -13.05
CA THR A 50 10.47 -4.07 -14.05
C THR A 50 8.97 -3.85 -13.98
N ILE A 51 8.38 -3.78 -12.77
CA ILE A 51 6.95 -3.50 -12.60
C ILE A 51 6.64 -2.09 -13.08
N VAL A 52 7.46 -1.11 -12.68
CA VAL A 52 7.26 0.30 -13.07
C VAL A 52 7.30 0.45 -14.59
N GLU A 53 8.31 -0.14 -15.25
CA GLU A 53 8.44 -0.08 -16.70
C GLU A 53 7.25 -0.71 -17.43
N ARG A 54 6.91 -1.95 -17.10
CA ARG A 54 5.80 -2.65 -17.74
C ARG A 54 4.47 -1.96 -17.52
N TYR A 55 4.29 -1.36 -16.36
CA TYR A 55 3.10 -0.59 -16.06
C TYR A 55 3.03 0.68 -16.92
N HIS A 56 4.14 1.41 -17.07
CA HIS A 56 4.19 2.57 -17.95
C HIS A 56 3.91 2.19 -19.42
N GLN A 57 4.51 1.08 -19.90
CA GLN A 57 4.25 0.54 -21.24
C GLN A 57 2.77 0.18 -21.43
N TRP A 58 2.19 -0.53 -20.46
CA TRP A 58 0.80 -0.93 -20.53
C TRP A 58 -0.17 0.25 -20.60
N LEU A 59 0.15 1.36 -19.93
CA LEU A 59 -0.65 2.59 -19.94
C LEU A 59 -0.29 3.53 -21.11
N GLY A 60 0.76 3.26 -21.87
CA GLY A 60 1.25 4.17 -22.91
C GLY A 60 1.69 5.54 -22.35
N CYS A 61 2.24 5.56 -21.13
CA CYS A 61 2.64 6.80 -20.46
C CYS A 61 4.15 6.92 -20.22
N GLU A 62 4.96 6.16 -20.95
CA GLU A 62 6.42 6.12 -20.82
C GLU A 62 7.05 7.48 -21.01
N GLU A 63 6.64 8.22 -22.05
CA GLU A 63 7.13 9.55 -22.34
C GLU A 63 6.77 10.57 -21.26
N LYS A 64 5.57 10.43 -20.67
CA LYS A 64 5.10 11.34 -19.63
C LYS A 64 5.89 11.21 -18.33
N TYR A 65 6.37 10.02 -18.01
CA TYR A 65 7.07 9.73 -16.76
C TYR A 65 8.53 9.30 -16.98
N GLN A 66 9.21 9.92 -17.97
CA GLN A 66 10.63 9.67 -18.19
C GLN A 66 11.45 9.94 -16.93
N GLY A 67 12.16 8.89 -16.44
CA GLY A 67 12.97 8.98 -15.23
C GLY A 67 12.18 9.10 -13.93
N ALA A 68 10.84 9.19 -13.98
CA ALA A 68 9.99 9.29 -12.81
C ALA A 68 9.05 8.08 -12.67
N ILE A 69 8.44 7.94 -11.50
CA ILE A 69 7.41 6.95 -11.21
C ILE A 69 6.04 7.61 -11.29
N ALA A 70 5.11 6.98 -12.01
CA ALA A 70 3.73 7.45 -12.04
C ALA A 70 3.12 7.44 -10.62
N PRO A 71 2.55 8.55 -10.13
CA PRO A 71 2.12 8.69 -8.74
C PRO A 71 1.14 7.60 -8.27
N HIS A 72 0.28 7.12 -9.13
CA HIS A 72 -0.70 6.10 -8.81
C HIS A 72 -0.11 4.69 -8.60
N LEU A 73 1.21 4.51 -8.80
CA LEU A 73 1.93 3.29 -8.43
C LEU A 73 2.29 3.23 -6.92
N PHE A 74 1.94 4.23 -6.13
CA PHE A 74 2.19 4.25 -4.70
C PHE A 74 1.78 2.96 -3.96
N PRO A 75 0.73 2.21 -4.33
CA PRO A 75 0.36 0.98 -3.65
C PRO A 75 1.47 -0.07 -3.61
N LEU A 76 2.39 -0.07 -4.58
CA LEU A 76 3.49 -1.04 -4.65
C LEU A 76 4.37 -1.05 -3.39
N TRP A 77 4.55 0.10 -2.76
CA TRP A 77 5.40 0.22 -1.55
C TRP A 77 4.62 0.59 -0.30
N THR A 78 3.43 1.17 -0.43
CA THR A 78 2.68 1.64 0.73
C THR A 78 1.70 0.60 1.29
N TYR A 79 1.09 -0.23 0.44
CA TYR A 79 0.13 -1.22 0.91
C TYR A 79 0.74 -2.25 1.88
N PRO A 80 1.93 -2.82 1.64
CA PRO A 80 2.54 -3.69 2.63
C PRO A 80 2.62 -3.04 4.01
N GLN A 81 3.05 -1.78 4.07
CA GLN A 81 3.16 -1.01 5.31
C GLN A 81 1.79 -0.80 5.99
N LEU A 82 0.77 -0.41 5.23
CA LEU A 82 -0.59 -0.22 5.75
C LEU A 82 -1.21 -1.51 6.28
N PHE A 83 -0.98 -2.63 5.60
CA PHE A 83 -1.48 -3.92 6.04
C PHE A 83 -0.81 -4.41 7.33
N GLU A 84 0.48 -4.21 7.49
CA GLU A 84 1.19 -4.47 8.74
C GLU A 84 0.62 -3.68 9.91
N MET A 85 0.36 -2.40 9.70
CA MET A 85 -0.30 -1.55 10.70
C MET A 85 -1.72 -2.04 11.02
N GLY A 86 -2.48 -2.43 9.99
CA GLY A 86 -3.82 -2.99 10.18
C GLY A 86 -3.82 -4.28 11.02
N LYS A 87 -2.84 -5.16 10.82
CA LYS A 87 -2.65 -6.34 11.65
C LYS A 87 -2.37 -5.99 13.11
N SER A 88 -1.52 -4.99 13.35
CA SER A 88 -1.19 -4.55 14.70
C SER A 88 -2.40 -4.03 15.48
N LEU A 89 -3.42 -3.55 14.78
CA LEU A 89 -4.71 -3.12 15.33
C LEU A 89 -5.76 -4.23 15.40
N ASN A 90 -5.45 -5.45 15.01
CA ASN A 90 -6.41 -6.55 14.86
C ASN A 90 -7.55 -6.24 13.88
N LEU A 91 -7.28 -5.42 12.85
CA LEU A 91 -8.30 -5.12 11.85
C LEU A 91 -8.64 -6.37 11.02
N PRO A 92 -9.91 -6.66 10.79
CA PRO A 92 -10.34 -7.75 9.92
C PRO A 92 -10.08 -7.36 8.46
N LEU A 93 -8.84 -7.51 8.00
CA LEU A 93 -8.36 -6.99 6.71
C LEU A 93 -9.18 -7.47 5.52
N HIS A 94 -9.79 -8.66 5.60
CA HIS A 94 -10.70 -9.20 4.59
C HIS A 94 -12.06 -8.47 4.51
N LYS A 95 -12.39 -7.64 5.52
CA LYS A 95 -13.61 -6.82 5.57
C LYS A 95 -13.34 -5.33 5.34
N VAL A 96 -12.08 -4.96 5.09
CA VAL A 96 -11.71 -3.56 4.87
C VAL A 96 -12.15 -3.12 3.47
N LEU A 97 -12.87 -2.01 3.43
CA LEU A 97 -13.27 -1.33 2.20
C LEU A 97 -12.55 0.01 2.12
N ASN A 98 -11.87 0.25 1.00
CA ASN A 98 -11.32 1.57 0.73
C ASN A 98 -12.46 2.52 0.32
N GLN A 99 -12.70 3.55 1.11
CA GLN A 99 -13.74 4.56 0.85
C GLN A 99 -13.27 5.72 -0.03
N GLY A 100 -11.97 5.86 -0.20
CA GLY A 100 -11.39 6.90 -1.05
C GLY A 100 -9.94 7.17 -0.70
N VAL A 101 -9.27 7.81 -1.66
CA VAL A 101 -7.88 8.25 -1.52
C VAL A 101 -7.80 9.71 -1.99
N LYS A 102 -7.20 10.56 -1.17
CA LYS A 102 -6.75 11.90 -1.60
C LYS A 102 -5.25 11.85 -1.81
N MET A 103 -4.81 12.16 -3.01
CA MET A 103 -3.39 12.22 -3.35
C MET A 103 -2.94 13.67 -3.53
N ILE A 104 -1.82 14.02 -2.93
CA ILE A 104 -1.16 15.32 -3.11
C ILE A 104 0.25 15.03 -3.60
N ILE A 105 0.59 15.59 -4.76
CA ILE A 105 1.88 15.39 -5.42
C ILE A 105 2.62 16.72 -5.39
N ASN A 106 3.66 16.79 -4.58
CA ASN A 106 4.48 18.00 -4.45
C ASN A 106 5.62 18.02 -5.47
N SER A 107 6.18 16.85 -5.77
CA SER A 107 7.26 16.68 -6.72
C SER A 107 7.24 15.27 -7.35
N PRO A 108 7.77 15.10 -8.56
CA PRO A 108 7.95 13.77 -9.14
C PRO A 108 8.90 12.91 -8.29
N ILE A 109 8.62 11.62 -8.22
CA ILE A 109 9.49 10.63 -7.59
C ILE A 109 10.42 10.08 -8.66
N ASN A 110 11.73 10.18 -8.45
CA ASN A 110 12.72 9.62 -9.36
C ASN A 110 12.67 8.08 -9.30
N ARG A 111 12.71 7.43 -10.47
CA ARG A 111 12.61 5.98 -10.63
C ARG A 111 13.72 5.20 -9.91
N ASN A 112 14.92 5.78 -9.82
CA ASN A 112 16.12 5.13 -9.29
C ASN A 112 16.47 5.55 -7.86
N SER A 113 15.62 6.33 -7.22
CA SER A 113 15.86 6.79 -5.85
C SER A 113 15.28 5.82 -4.82
N GLY A 114 16.04 5.59 -3.75
CA GLY A 114 15.48 4.97 -2.56
C GLY A 114 14.45 5.90 -1.93
N LEU A 115 13.29 5.35 -1.59
CA LEU A 115 12.17 6.10 -1.03
C LEU A 115 12.10 5.92 0.47
N ASN A 116 11.83 7.00 1.17
CA ASN A 116 11.42 6.98 2.56
C ASN A 116 9.90 7.05 2.61
N SER A 117 9.28 6.07 3.26
CA SER A 117 7.82 5.99 3.37
C SER A 117 7.42 6.05 4.83
N LYS A 118 6.57 7.01 5.15
CA LYS A 118 6.00 7.18 6.49
C LYS A 118 4.51 7.00 6.40
N ALA A 119 4.00 6.05 7.18
CA ALA A 119 2.58 5.80 7.33
C ALA A 119 2.14 6.12 8.75
N GLU A 120 0.97 6.72 8.88
CA GLU A 120 0.33 6.96 10.17
C GLU A 120 -1.16 6.67 10.11
N ILE A 121 -1.69 6.01 11.14
CA ILE A 121 -3.11 5.97 11.43
C ILE A 121 -3.35 7.10 12.42
N TYR A 122 -4.04 8.13 11.96
CA TYR A 122 -4.24 9.36 12.75
C TYR A 122 -5.65 9.49 13.33
N GLN A 123 -6.57 8.63 12.90
CA GLN A 123 -7.93 8.62 13.43
C GLN A 123 -8.57 7.24 13.31
N ILE A 124 -9.20 6.79 14.39
CA ILE A 124 -10.06 5.62 14.42
C ILE A 124 -11.39 6.06 15.00
N GLN A 125 -12.47 5.82 14.27
CA GLN A 125 -13.84 6.14 14.70
C GLN A 125 -14.63 4.84 14.81
N ASN A 126 -15.14 4.56 16.00
CA ASN A 126 -16.09 3.49 16.24
C ASN A 126 -17.51 3.98 15.87
N MET A 127 -18.18 3.25 14.99
CA MET A 127 -19.50 3.59 14.45
C MET A 127 -20.51 2.44 14.71
N GLU A 128 -20.62 1.99 15.96
CA GLU A 128 -21.48 0.90 16.43
C GLU A 128 -21.22 -0.48 15.80
N LYS A 129 -21.31 -0.58 14.46
CA LYS A 129 -21.16 -1.84 13.70
C LYS A 129 -19.93 -1.88 12.81
N LYS A 130 -19.20 -0.79 12.71
CA LYS A 130 -18.03 -0.66 11.83
C LYS A 130 -17.05 0.37 12.36
N TYR A 131 -15.81 0.24 11.92
CA TYR A 131 -14.78 1.22 12.20
C TYR A 131 -14.44 2.00 10.94
N ARG A 132 -14.20 3.30 11.11
CA ARG A 132 -13.58 4.12 10.08
C ARG A 132 -12.15 4.41 10.52
N VAL A 133 -11.19 4.02 9.69
CA VAL A 133 -9.78 4.25 9.94
C VAL A 133 -9.25 5.25 8.92
N SER A 134 -8.70 6.35 9.40
CA SER A 134 -8.08 7.38 8.55
C SER A 134 -6.56 7.26 8.63
N GLN A 135 -5.94 7.17 7.47
CA GLN A 135 -4.52 6.93 7.31
C GLN A 135 -3.89 8.03 6.47
N ARG A 136 -2.64 8.37 6.76
CA ARG A 136 -1.82 9.25 5.95
C ARG A 136 -0.53 8.53 5.56
N LEU A 137 -0.16 8.66 4.31
CA LEU A 137 1.10 8.17 3.77
C LEU A 137 1.86 9.34 3.17
N THR A 138 3.12 9.44 3.53
CA THR A 138 4.06 10.39 2.95
C THR A 138 5.22 9.62 2.36
N THR A 139 5.55 9.86 1.10
CA THR A 139 6.67 9.24 0.42
C THR A 139 7.55 10.33 -0.17
N GLY A 140 8.86 10.18 -0.01
CA GLY A 140 9.86 11.09 -0.54
C GLY A 140 11.23 10.42 -0.66
N THR A 141 12.18 11.11 -1.24
CA THR A 141 13.59 10.71 -1.33
C THR A 141 14.41 11.33 -0.23
#